data_3e363d0b802912f21e72de7b713aac78
#
_entry.id   3e363d0b802912f21e72de7b713aac78
#
_cell.length_a   1.000
_cell.length_b   1.000
_cell.length_c   1.000
_cell.angle_alpha   90.00
_cell.angle_beta   90.00
_cell.angle_gamma   90.00
#
_symmetry.space_group_name_H-M   'P 1'
#
loop_
_entity.id
_entity.type
_entity.pdbx_description
1 polymer ?
#
loop_
_entity_poly.entity_id
_entity_poly.type
_entity_poly.pdbx_seq_one_letter_code
_entity_poly.pdbx_strand_id
1 'polypeptide(L)'
;LDVQRFYPTAPIPALVDDWVERAEQASPELQSLRAQLEVARQEVEKAQAGHKPTLDAVAQWSRSSSDSVTNVNSRYDNKTIGLQLSVPLYAGGYVSSTVRQAVAAQERAREALEAARRDLGVRVHREFRGMTEGVLRVKALEQAVRSAEQAVLSNQKSFQAGSRTTVDVLNAQQQKTTAQRDLAQAR
;
A
#
# COMPACT_ATOMS: atom_id res chain seq x y z
N LEU A 1 -4.84 -20.00 -19.46
CA LEU A 1 -3.55 -20.36 -18.84
C LEU A 1 -3.41 -21.88 -18.96
N ASP A 2 -2.36 -22.34 -19.63
CA ASP A 2 -2.07 -23.78 -19.73
C ASP A 2 -1.39 -24.23 -18.42
N VAL A 3 -2.19 -24.70 -17.48
CA VAL A 3 -1.78 -25.10 -16.13
C VAL A 3 -0.74 -26.23 -16.17
N GLN A 4 -0.68 -27.01 -17.26
CA GLN A 4 0.27 -28.11 -17.41
C GLN A 4 1.70 -27.62 -17.69
N ARG A 5 1.88 -26.38 -18.15
CA ARG A 5 3.20 -25.77 -18.43
C ARG A 5 3.72 -24.85 -17.31
N PHE A 6 2.97 -24.68 -16.24
CA PHE A 6 3.42 -23.87 -15.12
C PHE A 6 4.38 -24.65 -14.22
N TYR A 7 5.64 -24.24 -14.22
CA TYR A 7 6.66 -24.73 -13.30
C TYR A 7 6.97 -23.65 -12.28
N PRO A 8 6.49 -23.77 -11.04
CA PRO A 8 6.79 -22.81 -10.00
C PRO A 8 8.29 -22.83 -9.68
N THR A 9 8.94 -21.67 -9.79
CA THR A 9 10.35 -21.49 -9.44
C THR A 9 10.48 -20.80 -8.10
N ALA A 10 11.54 -21.12 -7.35
CA ALA A 10 11.84 -20.40 -6.12
C ALA A 10 12.10 -18.92 -6.39
N PRO A 11 11.70 -18.01 -5.48
CA PRO A 11 11.93 -16.58 -5.66
C PRO A 11 13.43 -16.26 -5.72
N ILE A 12 13.82 -15.35 -6.63
CA ILE A 12 15.19 -14.86 -6.80
C ILE A 12 15.15 -13.32 -6.61
N PRO A 13 15.90 -12.76 -5.66
CA PRO A 13 16.85 -13.36 -4.73
C PRO A 13 16.21 -14.26 -3.67
N ALA A 14 17.02 -15.18 -3.10
CA ALA A 14 16.56 -16.12 -2.08
C ALA A 14 16.40 -15.50 -0.68
N LEU A 15 16.94 -14.30 -0.46
CA LEU A 15 16.84 -13.57 0.80
C LEU A 15 15.59 -12.68 0.79
N VAL A 16 14.77 -12.83 1.81
CA VAL A 16 13.54 -12.06 1.96
C VAL A 16 13.82 -10.57 2.18
N ASP A 17 14.93 -10.23 2.83
CA ASP A 17 15.30 -8.84 3.13
C ASP A 17 15.52 -8.00 1.86
N ASP A 18 16.08 -8.60 0.80
CA ASP A 18 16.22 -7.96 -0.51
C ASP A 18 14.86 -7.59 -1.13
N TRP A 19 13.83 -8.42 -0.88
CA TRP A 19 12.47 -8.15 -1.33
C TRP A 19 11.81 -7.05 -0.50
N VAL A 20 12.06 -7.02 0.81
CA VAL A 20 11.58 -5.94 1.69
C VAL A 20 12.18 -4.61 1.25
N GLU A 21 13.49 -4.53 1.01
CA GLU A 21 14.16 -3.31 0.58
C GLU A 21 13.60 -2.80 -0.77
N ARG A 22 13.46 -3.69 -1.75
CA ARG A 22 12.86 -3.33 -3.05
C ARG A 22 11.41 -2.86 -2.91
N ALA A 23 10.62 -3.52 -2.07
CA ALA A 23 9.24 -3.14 -1.79
C ALA A 23 9.16 -1.76 -1.12
N GLU A 24 10.04 -1.45 -0.16
CA GLU A 24 10.11 -0.15 0.49
C GLU A 24 10.48 1.00 -0.48
N GLN A 25 11.35 0.73 -1.45
CA GLN A 25 11.72 1.71 -2.48
C GLN A 25 10.62 1.92 -3.51
N ALA A 26 9.95 0.85 -3.93
CA ALA A 26 8.95 0.87 -5.00
C ALA A 26 7.52 1.16 -4.52
N SER A 27 7.23 1.11 -3.20
CA SER A 27 5.87 1.25 -2.67
C SER A 27 5.30 2.66 -2.87
N PRO A 28 4.20 2.82 -3.64
CA PRO A 28 3.52 4.11 -3.78
C PRO A 28 2.88 4.59 -2.46
N GLU A 29 2.47 3.64 -1.61
CA GLU A 29 1.92 3.91 -0.28
C GLU A 29 2.95 4.62 0.60
N LEU A 30 4.19 4.10 0.67
CA LEU A 30 5.26 4.73 1.44
C LEU A 30 5.70 6.08 0.83
N GLN A 31 5.69 6.21 -0.50
CA GLN A 31 5.98 7.47 -1.16
C GLN A 31 4.96 8.55 -0.79
N SER A 32 3.66 8.19 -0.77
CA SER A 32 2.59 9.09 -0.34
C SER A 32 2.75 9.53 1.11
N LEU A 33 3.07 8.61 2.02
CA LEU A 33 3.28 8.92 3.44
C LEU A 33 4.54 9.77 3.67
N ARG A 34 5.60 9.56 2.90
CA ARG A 34 6.79 10.44 2.91
C ARG A 34 6.44 11.86 2.48
N ALA A 35 5.65 12.01 1.43
CA ALA A 35 5.16 13.32 1.01
C ALA A 35 4.26 13.99 2.06
N GLN A 36 3.39 13.23 2.73
CA GLN A 36 2.56 13.74 3.83
C GLN A 36 3.40 14.19 5.04
N LEU A 37 4.46 13.46 5.37
CA LEU A 37 5.41 13.87 6.42
C LEU A 37 6.11 15.18 6.05
N GLU A 38 6.49 15.34 4.78
CA GLU A 38 7.11 16.59 4.31
C GLU A 38 6.14 17.76 4.36
N VAL A 39 4.87 17.57 3.97
CA VAL A 39 3.82 18.57 4.15
C VAL A 39 3.68 18.97 5.62
N ALA A 40 3.66 17.99 6.53
CA ALA A 40 3.55 18.28 7.97
C ALA A 40 4.77 19.05 8.50
N ARG A 41 5.97 18.83 7.97
CA ARG A 41 7.18 19.63 8.30
C ARG A 41 7.00 21.08 7.87
N GLN A 42 6.55 21.31 6.63
CA GLN A 42 6.30 22.66 6.11
C GLN A 42 5.20 23.38 6.91
N GLU A 43 4.19 22.68 7.39
CA GLU A 43 3.15 23.24 8.26
C GLU A 43 3.72 23.70 9.63
N VAL A 44 4.73 23.01 10.17
CA VAL A 44 5.44 23.47 11.38
C VAL A 44 6.19 24.77 11.10
N GLU A 45 6.92 24.87 9.99
CA GLU A 45 7.64 26.10 9.60
C GLU A 45 6.66 27.27 9.35
N LYS A 46 5.55 26.99 8.68
CA LYS A 46 4.47 27.95 8.48
C LYS A 46 3.86 28.43 9.81
N ALA A 47 3.61 27.52 10.76
CA ALA A 47 3.11 27.89 12.08
C ALA A 47 4.12 28.78 12.84
N GLN A 48 5.43 28.48 12.76
CA GLN A 48 6.49 29.31 13.34
C GLN A 48 6.57 30.70 12.69
N ALA A 49 6.27 30.79 11.39
CA ALA A 49 6.23 32.07 10.69
C ALA A 49 5.15 33.04 11.20
N GLY A 50 4.15 32.53 11.95
CA GLY A 50 3.13 33.36 12.61
C GLY A 50 3.68 34.36 13.62
N HIS A 51 4.95 34.25 14.03
CA HIS A 51 5.65 35.29 14.83
C HIS A 51 6.36 36.35 14.00
N LYS A 52 6.43 36.17 12.67
CA LYS A 52 7.14 37.08 11.77
C LYS A 52 6.20 38.16 11.23
N PRO A 53 6.71 39.38 10.89
CA PRO A 53 5.93 40.35 10.19
C PRO A 53 5.56 39.87 8.79
N THR A 54 4.34 40.25 8.36
CA THR A 54 3.88 40.03 6.97
C THR A 54 3.79 41.36 6.23
N LEU A 55 4.16 41.34 4.94
CA LEU A 55 4.03 42.46 4.02
C LEU A 55 3.16 42.02 2.84
N ASP A 56 2.01 42.67 2.73
CA ASP A 56 1.03 42.37 1.71
C ASP A 56 0.89 43.52 0.72
N ALA A 57 0.85 43.23 -0.57
CA ALA A 57 0.47 44.17 -1.61
C ALA A 57 -1.04 44.06 -1.85
N VAL A 58 -1.77 45.15 -1.67
CA VAL A 58 -3.23 45.21 -1.80
C VAL A 58 -3.60 46.06 -3.00
N ALA A 59 -4.37 45.51 -3.92
CA ALA A 59 -4.99 46.22 -5.02
C ALA A 59 -6.50 46.02 -4.94
N GLN A 60 -7.24 47.08 -4.81
CA GLN A 60 -8.70 47.04 -4.73
C GLN A 60 -9.31 47.94 -5.80
N TRP A 61 -10.28 47.41 -6.53
CA TRP A 61 -11.12 48.17 -7.42
C TRP A 61 -12.58 47.97 -7.03
N SER A 62 -13.26 49.06 -6.68
CA SER A 62 -14.68 49.07 -6.36
C SER A 62 -15.41 50.11 -7.19
N ARG A 63 -16.56 49.72 -7.74
CA ARG A 63 -17.50 50.62 -8.39
C ARG A 63 -18.80 50.61 -7.60
N SER A 64 -19.23 51.78 -7.18
CA SER A 64 -20.50 51.98 -6.48
C SER A 64 -21.36 52.95 -7.26
N SER A 65 -22.62 52.61 -7.47
CA SER A 65 -23.65 53.55 -8.00
C SER A 65 -24.79 53.58 -7.00
N SER A 66 -25.18 54.80 -6.63
CA SER A 66 -26.35 55.05 -5.78
C SER A 66 -27.43 55.73 -6.60
N ASP A 67 -28.54 55.02 -6.79
CA ASP A 67 -29.77 55.55 -7.40
C ASP A 67 -30.72 55.90 -6.25
N SER A 68 -30.80 57.18 -5.91
CA SER A 68 -31.72 57.70 -4.89
C SER A 68 -32.76 58.60 -5.53
N VAL A 69 -34.03 58.43 -5.16
CA VAL A 69 -35.15 59.23 -5.69
C VAL A 69 -35.10 60.68 -5.15
N THR A 70 -34.30 60.90 -4.12
CA THR A 70 -34.26 62.26 -3.43
C THR A 70 -32.88 62.89 -3.49
N ASN A 71 -31.83 62.24 -3.96
CA ASN A 71 -30.47 62.81 -4.06
C ASN A 71 -29.88 62.61 -5.45
N VAL A 72 -28.84 63.43 -5.76
CA VAL A 72 -28.09 63.32 -7.02
C VAL A 72 -27.52 61.93 -7.18
N ASN A 73 -27.78 61.27 -8.33
CA ASN A 73 -27.17 59.99 -8.68
C ASN A 73 -25.65 60.08 -8.68
N SER A 74 -25.00 59.37 -7.76
CA SER A 74 -23.55 59.38 -7.61
C SER A 74 -23.00 58.05 -8.10
N ARG A 75 -21.99 58.12 -8.95
CA ARG A 75 -21.21 56.95 -9.39
C ARG A 75 -19.76 57.15 -9.00
N TYR A 76 -19.24 56.22 -8.20
CA TYR A 76 -17.87 56.26 -7.71
C TYR A 76 -17.10 55.06 -8.23
N ASP A 77 -15.98 55.30 -8.92
CA ASP A 77 -14.97 54.34 -9.22
C ASP A 77 -13.79 54.57 -8.29
N ASN A 78 -13.55 53.65 -7.38
CA ASN A 78 -12.42 53.71 -6.46
C ASN A 78 -11.38 52.66 -6.83
N LYS A 79 -10.13 53.07 -7.03
CA LYS A 79 -8.97 52.24 -7.28
C LYS A 79 -7.93 52.51 -6.22
N THR A 80 -7.64 51.52 -5.41
CA THR A 80 -6.67 51.65 -4.33
C THR A 80 -5.55 50.67 -4.56
N ILE A 81 -4.31 51.12 -4.51
CA ILE A 81 -3.10 50.27 -4.50
C ILE A 81 -2.31 50.69 -3.27
N GLY A 82 -1.90 49.69 -2.48
CA GLY A 82 -1.16 49.94 -1.24
C GLY A 82 -0.30 48.78 -0.80
N LEU A 83 0.59 49.03 0.15
CA LEU A 83 1.35 48.04 0.87
C LEU A 83 0.89 48.04 2.32
N GLN A 84 0.59 46.86 2.86
CA GLN A 84 0.19 46.70 4.25
C GLN A 84 1.24 45.88 4.97
N LEU A 85 1.88 46.45 5.99
CA LEU A 85 2.78 45.74 6.90
C LEU A 85 2.01 45.39 8.18
N SER A 86 1.96 44.09 8.53
CA SER A 86 1.35 43.62 9.77
C SER A 86 2.41 42.99 10.67
N VAL A 87 2.56 43.50 11.90
CA VAL A 87 3.52 43.02 12.89
C VAL A 87 2.77 42.54 14.12
N PRO A 88 2.67 41.23 14.38
CA PRO A 88 2.01 40.69 15.56
C PRO A 88 2.88 40.93 16.80
N LEU A 89 2.51 41.87 17.68
CA LEU A 89 3.24 42.18 18.90
C LEU A 89 2.91 41.18 20.02
N TYR A 90 1.65 40.78 20.13
CA TYR A 90 1.19 39.80 21.10
C TYR A 90 -0.08 39.09 20.63
N ALA A 91 -0.06 37.76 20.64
CA ALA A 91 -1.16 36.91 20.18
C ALA A 91 -1.75 36.01 21.27
N GLY A 92 -1.56 36.34 22.56
CA GLY A 92 -2.16 35.59 23.68
C GLY A 92 -1.80 34.09 23.73
N GLY A 93 -0.62 33.71 23.20
CA GLY A 93 -0.20 32.30 23.14
C GLY A 93 -0.76 31.51 21.95
N TYR A 94 -1.57 32.15 21.06
CA TYR A 94 -2.16 31.52 19.89
C TYR A 94 -1.10 30.86 18.98
N VAL A 95 -0.06 31.62 18.60
CA VAL A 95 0.99 31.11 17.69
C VAL A 95 1.74 29.94 18.31
N SER A 96 2.12 30.04 19.58
CA SER A 96 2.82 28.92 20.27
C SER A 96 1.94 27.68 20.40
N SER A 97 0.63 27.84 20.56
CA SER A 97 -0.33 26.73 20.56
C SER A 97 -0.45 26.08 19.18
N THR A 98 -0.52 26.90 18.12
CA THR A 98 -0.55 26.42 16.72
C THR A 98 0.73 25.67 16.36
N VAL A 99 1.90 26.16 16.80
CA VAL A 99 3.18 25.44 16.61
C VAL A 99 3.15 24.07 17.28
N ARG A 100 2.72 23.99 18.56
CA ARG A 100 2.60 22.70 19.25
C ARG A 100 1.65 21.75 18.55
N GLN A 101 0.53 22.25 18.02
CA GLN A 101 -0.41 21.47 17.24
C GLN A 101 0.23 20.94 15.95
N ALA A 102 0.96 21.77 15.22
CA ALA A 102 1.66 21.39 14.00
C ALA A 102 2.76 20.34 14.27
N VAL A 103 3.53 20.50 15.35
CA VAL A 103 4.54 19.51 15.79
C VAL A 103 3.89 18.16 16.12
N ALA A 104 2.76 18.15 16.83
CA ALA A 104 2.03 16.93 17.12
C ALA A 104 1.48 16.26 15.85
N ALA A 105 1.05 17.04 14.85
CA ALA A 105 0.62 16.55 13.56
C ALA A 105 1.79 15.94 12.74
N GLN A 106 2.96 16.56 12.78
CA GLN A 106 4.19 16.03 12.16
C GLN A 106 4.59 14.69 12.79
N GLU A 107 4.57 14.59 14.12
CA GLU A 107 4.89 13.34 14.80
C GLU A 107 3.91 12.23 14.43
N ARG A 108 2.61 12.53 14.35
CA ARG A 108 1.60 11.59 13.86
C ARG A 108 1.89 11.10 12.44
N ALA A 109 2.28 11.99 11.54
CA ALA A 109 2.61 11.64 10.16
C ALA A 109 3.87 10.75 10.11
N ARG A 110 4.85 11.01 10.96
CA ARG A 110 6.05 10.20 11.09
C ARG A 110 5.73 8.78 11.58
N GLU A 111 4.93 8.66 12.65
CA GLU A 111 4.55 7.36 13.19
C GLU A 111 3.66 6.57 12.23
N ALA A 112 2.82 7.24 11.44
CA ALA A 112 2.04 6.60 10.38
C ALA A 112 2.94 6.00 9.28
N LEU A 113 3.99 6.71 8.87
CA LEU A 113 4.98 6.20 7.91
C LEU A 113 5.71 4.96 8.46
N GLU A 114 6.15 5.01 9.73
CA GLU A 114 6.84 3.88 10.35
C GLU A 114 5.91 2.67 10.55
N ALA A 115 4.64 2.88 10.88
CA ALA A 115 3.65 1.81 10.97
C ALA A 115 3.43 1.14 9.61
N ALA A 116 3.25 1.92 8.55
CA ALA A 116 3.06 1.41 7.19
C ALA A 116 4.30 0.66 6.68
N ARG A 117 5.51 1.13 7.02
CA ARG A 117 6.77 0.46 6.69
C ARG A 117 6.85 -0.93 7.32
N ARG A 118 6.53 -1.04 8.60
CA ARG A 118 6.51 -2.33 9.32
C ARG A 118 5.45 -3.28 8.75
N ASP A 119 4.26 -2.76 8.44
CA ASP A 119 3.19 -3.57 7.83
C ASP A 119 3.58 -4.08 6.44
N LEU A 120 4.23 -3.24 5.62
CA LEU A 120 4.77 -3.67 4.33
C LEU A 120 5.78 -4.81 4.50
N GLY A 121 6.71 -4.72 5.46
CA GLY A 121 7.66 -5.78 5.76
C GLY A 121 6.95 -7.09 6.11
N VAL A 122 5.94 -7.05 6.98
CA VAL A 122 5.14 -8.24 7.35
C VAL A 122 4.43 -8.85 6.13
N ARG A 123 3.85 -8.00 5.26
CA ARG A 123 3.21 -8.46 4.01
C ARG A 123 4.21 -9.16 3.09
N VAL A 124 5.38 -8.55 2.86
CA VAL A 124 6.43 -9.14 2.01
C VAL A 124 6.91 -10.50 2.57
N HIS A 125 7.16 -10.57 3.88
CA HIS A 125 7.55 -11.82 4.52
C HIS A 125 6.50 -12.93 4.37
N ARG A 126 5.21 -12.57 4.46
CA ARG A 126 4.10 -13.51 4.28
C ARG A 126 4.05 -14.05 2.85
N GLU A 127 4.10 -13.15 1.88
CA GLU A 127 4.03 -13.52 0.46
C GLU A 127 5.25 -14.35 0.03
N PHE A 128 6.44 -13.98 0.50
CA PHE A 128 7.66 -14.74 0.24
C PHE A 128 7.59 -16.17 0.78
N ARG A 129 7.10 -16.35 2.02
CA ARG A 129 6.88 -17.70 2.58
C ARG A 129 5.83 -18.45 1.79
N GLY A 130 4.71 -17.81 1.44
CA GLY A 130 3.66 -18.43 0.64
C GLY A 130 4.17 -18.93 -0.70
N MET A 131 5.02 -18.16 -1.39
CA MET A 131 5.67 -18.61 -2.64
C MET A 131 6.60 -19.80 -2.40
N THR A 132 7.46 -19.73 -1.38
CA THR A 132 8.41 -20.82 -1.08
C THR A 132 7.70 -22.10 -0.71
N GLU A 133 6.69 -22.03 0.16
CA GLU A 133 5.86 -23.17 0.56
C GLU A 133 5.05 -23.72 -0.62
N GLY A 134 4.53 -22.84 -1.49
CA GLY A 134 3.83 -23.23 -2.71
C GLY A 134 4.69 -24.07 -3.63
N VAL A 135 5.93 -23.66 -3.87
CA VAL A 135 6.89 -24.44 -4.69
C VAL A 135 7.16 -25.81 -4.09
N LEU A 136 7.36 -25.88 -2.76
CA LEU A 136 7.59 -27.16 -2.07
C LEU A 136 6.36 -28.06 -2.12
N ARG A 137 5.16 -27.47 -1.95
CA ARG A 137 3.89 -28.20 -2.04
C ARG A 137 3.68 -28.81 -3.42
N VAL A 138 3.93 -28.06 -4.49
CA VAL A 138 3.82 -28.60 -5.86
C VAL A 138 4.78 -29.75 -6.07
N LYS A 139 6.05 -29.64 -5.65
CA LYS A 139 7.04 -30.73 -5.73
C LYS A 139 6.60 -31.99 -4.96
N ALA A 140 6.03 -31.80 -3.76
CA ALA A 140 5.51 -32.93 -2.96
C ALA A 140 4.32 -33.62 -3.64
N LEU A 141 3.38 -32.82 -4.22
CA LEU A 141 2.23 -33.36 -4.94
C LEU A 141 2.64 -34.05 -6.25
N GLU A 142 3.64 -33.57 -6.97
CA GLU A 142 4.23 -34.29 -8.12
C GLU A 142 4.79 -35.65 -7.72
N GLN A 143 5.46 -35.74 -6.57
CA GLN A 143 5.94 -37.02 -6.05
C GLN A 143 4.77 -37.92 -5.64
N ALA A 144 3.71 -37.35 -5.02
CA ALA A 144 2.52 -38.13 -4.67
C ALA A 144 1.83 -38.72 -5.90
N VAL A 145 1.72 -37.98 -7.00
CA VAL A 145 1.19 -38.49 -8.28
C VAL A 145 2.03 -39.63 -8.80
N ARG A 146 3.37 -39.50 -8.84
CA ARG A 146 4.28 -40.58 -9.27
C ARG A 146 4.11 -41.83 -8.41
N SER A 147 4.02 -41.68 -7.11
CA SER A 147 3.81 -42.82 -6.18
C SER A 147 2.44 -43.48 -6.38
N ALA A 148 1.38 -42.69 -6.60
CA ALA A 148 0.04 -43.21 -6.87
C ALA A 148 -0.04 -43.95 -8.22
N GLU A 149 0.66 -43.49 -9.25
CA GLU A 149 0.79 -44.18 -10.54
C GLU A 149 1.49 -45.54 -10.38
N GLN A 150 2.58 -45.57 -9.62
CA GLN A 150 3.30 -46.81 -9.31
C GLN A 150 2.40 -47.79 -8.55
N ALA A 151 1.60 -47.30 -7.60
CA ALA A 151 0.65 -48.12 -6.83
C ALA A 151 -0.43 -48.73 -7.73
N VAL A 152 -0.97 -47.97 -8.71
CA VAL A 152 -1.92 -48.50 -9.69
C VAL A 152 -1.30 -49.64 -10.50
N LEU A 153 -0.09 -49.43 -11.04
CA LEU A 153 0.62 -50.44 -11.80
C LEU A 153 0.90 -51.70 -10.98
N SER A 154 1.33 -51.54 -9.71
CA SER A 154 1.58 -52.66 -8.81
C SER A 154 0.31 -53.45 -8.49
N ASN A 155 -0.80 -52.74 -8.16
CA ASN A 155 -2.07 -53.39 -7.87
C ASN A 155 -2.66 -54.12 -9.09
N GLN A 156 -2.50 -53.56 -10.31
CA GLN A 156 -2.92 -54.23 -11.55
C GLN A 156 -2.16 -55.53 -11.80
N LYS A 157 -0.82 -55.52 -11.64
CA LYS A 157 0.02 -56.72 -11.79
C LYS A 157 -0.34 -57.78 -10.73
N SER A 158 -0.55 -57.36 -9.49
CA SER A 158 -0.93 -58.28 -8.40
C SER A 158 -2.33 -58.84 -8.60
N PHE A 159 -3.25 -58.08 -9.17
CA PHE A 159 -4.58 -58.58 -9.56
C PHE A 159 -4.49 -59.65 -10.66
N GLN A 160 -3.67 -59.42 -11.69
CA GLN A 160 -3.43 -60.43 -12.74
C GLN A 160 -2.82 -61.70 -12.19
N ALA A 161 -1.99 -61.60 -11.15
CA ALA A 161 -1.43 -62.75 -10.44
C ALA A 161 -2.38 -63.41 -9.42
N GLY A 162 -3.62 -62.93 -9.30
CA GLY A 162 -4.62 -63.47 -8.39
C GLY A 162 -4.45 -63.11 -6.90
N SER A 163 -3.48 -62.24 -6.57
CA SER A 163 -3.15 -61.87 -5.17
C SER A 163 -3.85 -60.61 -4.65
N ARG A 164 -4.59 -59.90 -5.48
CA ARG A 164 -5.33 -58.66 -5.15
C ARG A 164 -6.74 -58.70 -5.74
N THR A 165 -7.63 -57.87 -5.17
CA THR A 165 -9.03 -57.76 -5.60
C THR A 165 -9.23 -56.63 -6.58
N THR A 166 -10.34 -56.63 -7.33
CA THR A 166 -10.77 -55.48 -8.18
C THR A 166 -10.95 -54.22 -7.37
N VAL A 167 -11.40 -54.33 -6.11
CA VAL A 167 -11.59 -53.18 -5.20
C VAL A 167 -10.25 -52.50 -4.89
N ASP A 168 -9.17 -53.28 -4.72
CA ASP A 168 -7.83 -52.74 -4.49
C ASP A 168 -7.33 -51.91 -5.68
N VAL A 169 -7.58 -52.39 -6.92
CA VAL A 169 -7.23 -51.67 -8.15
C VAL A 169 -8.04 -50.37 -8.27
N LEU A 170 -9.35 -50.45 -7.98
CA LEU A 170 -10.24 -49.24 -8.04
C LEU A 170 -9.83 -48.19 -6.99
N ASN A 171 -9.52 -48.60 -5.77
CA ASN A 171 -9.01 -47.71 -4.72
C ASN A 171 -7.69 -47.03 -5.13
N ALA A 172 -6.77 -47.76 -5.75
CA ALA A 172 -5.51 -47.20 -6.24
C ALA A 172 -5.77 -46.17 -7.38
N GLN A 173 -6.72 -46.44 -8.29
CA GLN A 173 -7.12 -45.48 -9.32
C GLN A 173 -7.74 -44.22 -8.75
N GLN A 174 -8.60 -44.36 -7.75
CA GLN A 174 -9.20 -43.24 -7.05
C GLN A 174 -8.13 -42.35 -6.39
N GLN A 175 -7.17 -42.96 -5.70
CA GLN A 175 -6.03 -42.24 -5.09
C GLN A 175 -5.19 -41.51 -6.14
N LYS A 176 -4.91 -42.11 -7.30
CA LYS A 176 -4.22 -41.45 -8.41
C LYS A 176 -5.00 -40.23 -8.89
N THR A 177 -6.30 -40.38 -9.15
CA THR A 177 -7.15 -39.28 -9.63
C THR A 177 -7.22 -38.12 -8.60
N THR A 178 -7.28 -38.47 -7.31
CA THR A 178 -7.24 -37.48 -6.23
C THR A 178 -5.91 -36.72 -6.21
N ALA A 179 -4.77 -37.46 -6.28
CA ALA A 179 -3.45 -36.81 -6.31
C ALA A 179 -3.27 -35.91 -7.54
N GLN A 180 -3.76 -36.31 -8.71
CA GLN A 180 -3.72 -35.51 -9.94
C GLN A 180 -4.58 -34.23 -9.81
N ARG A 181 -5.78 -34.35 -9.24
CA ARG A 181 -6.63 -33.19 -8.97
C ARG A 181 -5.96 -32.22 -8.00
N ASP A 182 -5.39 -32.73 -6.91
CA ASP A 182 -4.74 -31.90 -5.89
C ASP A 182 -3.50 -31.18 -6.44
N LEU A 183 -2.75 -31.84 -7.33
CA LEU A 183 -1.64 -31.22 -8.06
C LEU A 183 -2.14 -30.12 -9.01
N ALA A 184 -3.22 -30.36 -9.77
CA ALA A 184 -3.80 -29.36 -10.67
C ALA A 184 -4.34 -28.14 -9.91
N GLN A 185 -4.85 -28.35 -8.71
CA GLN A 185 -5.34 -27.26 -7.85
C GLN A 185 -4.21 -26.45 -7.20
N ALA A 186 -3.04 -27.08 -6.99
CA ALA A 186 -1.88 -26.43 -6.37
C ALA A 186 -1.00 -25.66 -7.37
N ARG A 187 -1.17 -25.90 -8.67
CA ARG A 187 -0.52 -25.17 -9.78
C ARG A 187 -1.34 -23.94 -10.18
#